data_783560889d3c7c64387304686e5b262c
#
_entry.id   783560889d3c7c64387304686e5b262c
#
_cell.length_a   1.000
_cell.length_b   1.000
_cell.length_c   1.000
_cell.angle_alpha   90.00
_cell.angle_beta   90.00
_cell.angle_gamma   90.00
#
_symmetry.space_group_name_H-M   'P 1'
#
loop_
_entity.id
_entity.type
_entity.pdbx_description
1 polymer ?
#
loop_
_entity_poly.entity_id
_entity_poly.type
_entity_poly.pdbx_seq_one_letter_code
_entity_poly.pdbx_strand_id
1 'polypeptide(L)'
;AIGISCDVVSNTSSNIVNCLKAGKIMILSMNPGHFTKIGHFIVLRGITSDGKILVNDPASTERTNQTWDVGTVAGESARAWAFSN
;
A
#
# COMPACT_ATOMS: atom_id res chain seq x y z
N ALA A 1 -21.10 -8.44 9.15
CA ALA A 1 -20.42 -7.97 7.95
C ALA A 1 -20.15 -9.14 7.03
N ILE A 2 -20.27 -8.93 5.79
CA ILE A 2 -20.18 -9.97 4.81
C ILE A 2 -18.88 -9.86 4.06
N GLY A 3 -18.06 -10.90 4.16
CA GLY A 3 -17.00 -11.15 3.23
C GLY A 3 -15.79 -10.23 3.28
N ILE A 4 -15.62 -9.36 4.27
CA ILE A 4 -14.44 -8.51 4.36
C ILE A 4 -13.64 -8.88 5.59
N SER A 5 -12.41 -9.32 5.37
CA SER A 5 -11.45 -9.61 6.43
C SER A 5 -10.35 -8.57 6.41
N CYS A 6 -9.88 -8.18 7.60
CA CYS A 6 -8.76 -7.27 7.75
C CYS A 6 -7.70 -7.94 8.60
N ASP A 7 -6.50 -8.08 8.06
CA ASP A 7 -5.38 -8.68 8.75
C ASP A 7 -4.22 -7.69 8.85
N VAL A 8 -3.60 -7.64 10.02
CA VAL A 8 -2.32 -6.94 10.16
C VAL A 8 -1.25 -7.84 9.57
N VAL A 9 -0.47 -7.30 8.64
CA VAL A 9 0.58 -8.07 7.96
C VAL A 9 1.92 -7.35 8.09
N SER A 10 2.99 -8.08 7.91
CA SER A 10 4.31 -7.46 7.86
C SER A 10 4.41 -6.56 6.63
N ASN A 11 5.02 -5.41 6.80
CA ASN A 11 5.15 -4.40 5.74
C ASN A 11 6.39 -4.61 4.86
N THR A 12 6.77 -5.86 4.64
CA THR A 12 7.88 -6.20 3.74
C THR A 12 7.44 -6.13 2.28
N SER A 13 8.40 -5.93 1.40
CA SER A 13 8.15 -5.91 -0.04
C SER A 13 7.46 -7.20 -0.50
N SER A 14 7.93 -8.35 -0.03
CA SER A 14 7.35 -9.65 -0.39
C SER A 14 5.89 -9.76 0.00
N ASN A 15 5.53 -9.35 1.21
CA ASN A 15 4.14 -9.42 1.67
C ASN A 15 3.25 -8.46 0.91
N ILE A 16 3.72 -7.25 0.64
CA ILE A 16 2.96 -6.27 -0.16
C ILE A 16 2.67 -6.84 -1.54
N VAL A 17 3.68 -7.36 -2.23
CA VAL A 17 3.51 -7.94 -3.56
C VAL A 17 2.54 -9.11 -3.52
N ASN A 18 2.71 -10.02 -2.57
CA ASN A 18 1.85 -11.21 -2.46
C ASN A 18 0.40 -10.84 -2.18
N CYS A 19 0.14 -9.89 -1.30
CA CYS A 19 -1.22 -9.44 -0.99
C CYS A 19 -1.88 -8.80 -2.22
N LEU A 20 -1.17 -7.94 -2.92
CA LEU A 20 -1.72 -7.26 -4.09
C LEU A 20 -1.95 -8.22 -5.26
N LYS A 21 -1.06 -9.18 -5.46
CA LYS A 21 -1.26 -10.24 -6.49
C LYS A 21 -2.43 -11.16 -6.16
N ALA A 22 -2.73 -11.33 -4.89
CA ALA A 22 -3.89 -12.11 -4.46
C ALA A 22 -5.21 -11.33 -4.58
N GLY A 23 -5.18 -10.10 -5.05
CA GLY A 23 -6.37 -9.27 -5.22
C GLY A 23 -6.81 -8.53 -3.98
N LYS A 24 -5.96 -8.48 -2.96
CA LYS A 24 -6.27 -7.76 -1.72
C LYS A 24 -5.98 -6.27 -1.89
N ILE A 25 -6.70 -5.46 -1.14
CA ILE A 25 -6.43 -4.03 -1.00
C ILE A 25 -5.66 -3.85 0.30
N MET A 26 -4.67 -2.97 0.31
CA MET A 26 -3.88 -2.72 1.50
C MET A 26 -3.99 -1.27 1.92
N ILE A 27 -3.96 -1.05 3.23
CA ILE A 27 -3.80 0.28 3.82
C ILE A 27 -2.46 0.28 4.55
N LEU A 28 -1.65 1.30 4.31
CA LEU A 28 -0.36 1.44 4.95
C LEU A 28 -0.30 2.76 5.71
N SER A 29 0.22 2.68 6.94
CA SER A 29 0.61 3.85 7.71
C SER A 29 2.04 4.22 7.29
N MET A 30 2.22 5.44 6.81
CA MET A 30 3.49 5.88 6.25
C MET A 30 4.26 6.75 7.21
N ASN A 31 5.56 6.50 7.31
CA ASN A 31 6.51 7.38 7.99
C ASN A 31 6.85 8.57 7.09
N PRO A 32 7.43 9.65 7.62
CA PRO A 32 7.88 10.76 6.79
C PRO A 32 8.81 10.30 5.67
N GLY A 33 8.54 10.78 4.45
CA GLY A 33 9.27 10.41 3.25
C GLY A 33 8.57 10.95 2.02
N HIS A 34 8.49 10.17 0.95
CA HIS A 34 7.89 10.60 -0.30
C HIS A 34 6.39 10.89 -0.21
N PHE A 35 5.68 10.22 0.71
CA PHE A 35 4.23 10.32 0.82
C PHE A 35 3.76 11.39 1.80
N THR A 36 4.57 11.74 2.77
CA THR A 36 4.16 12.66 3.82
C THR A 36 5.39 13.23 4.53
N LYS A 37 5.22 14.38 5.17
CA LYS A 37 6.25 14.97 6.02
C LYS A 37 6.04 14.63 7.50
N ILE A 38 4.81 14.26 7.86
CA ILE A 38 4.43 14.03 9.26
C ILE A 38 3.83 12.65 9.51
N GLY A 39 3.51 11.93 8.45
CA GLY A 39 2.85 10.63 8.54
C GLY A 39 1.39 10.69 8.14
N HIS A 40 0.91 9.71 7.38
CA HIS A 40 -0.50 9.52 7.08
C HIS A 40 -0.70 8.13 6.48
N PHE A 41 -1.96 7.80 6.15
CA PHE A 41 -2.32 6.52 5.57
C PHE A 41 -2.48 6.65 4.07
N ILE A 42 -2.05 5.61 3.35
CA ILE A 42 -2.30 5.48 1.92
C ILE A 42 -2.94 4.12 1.65
N VAL A 43 -3.63 4.02 0.52
CA VAL A 43 -4.25 2.77 0.07
C VAL A 43 -3.46 2.24 -1.12
N LEU A 44 -3.09 0.97 -1.07
CA LEU A 44 -2.49 0.26 -2.19
C LEU A 44 -3.61 -0.49 -2.91
N ARG A 45 -3.94 -0.06 -4.12
CA ARG A 45 -5.10 -0.59 -4.85
C ARG A 45 -4.74 -1.65 -5.88
N GLY A 46 -3.47 -1.88 -6.12
CA GLY A 46 -3.07 -2.90 -7.08
C GLY A 46 -1.59 -2.87 -7.37
N ILE A 47 -1.19 -3.76 -8.27
CA ILE A 47 0.18 -3.89 -8.75
C ILE A 47 0.15 -4.03 -10.26
N THR A 48 1.09 -3.39 -10.94
CA THR A 48 1.19 -3.47 -12.39
C THR A 48 1.90 -4.76 -12.83
N SER A 49 1.82 -5.07 -14.11
CA SER A 49 2.47 -6.27 -14.65
C SER A 49 3.99 -6.23 -14.51
N ASP A 50 4.59 -5.06 -14.44
CA ASP A 50 6.03 -4.89 -14.22
C ASP A 50 6.41 -4.74 -12.74
N GLY A 51 5.47 -4.97 -11.82
CA GLY A 51 5.75 -5.01 -10.40
C GLY A 51 5.73 -3.67 -9.68
N LYS A 52 5.16 -2.64 -10.27
CA LYS A 52 5.00 -1.32 -9.64
C LYS A 52 3.69 -1.25 -8.86
N ILE A 53 3.68 -0.44 -7.82
CA ILE A 53 2.54 -0.31 -6.91
C ILE A 53 1.64 0.83 -7.38
N LEU A 54 0.33 0.54 -7.39
CA LEU A 54 -0.71 1.52 -7.65
C LEU A 54 -1.27 2.01 -6.32
N VAL A 55 -1.14 3.31 -6.09
CA VAL A 55 -1.49 3.94 -4.82
C VAL A 55 -2.71 4.83 -5.00
N ASN A 56 -3.57 4.86 -4.00
CA ASN A 56 -4.58 5.89 -3.83
C ASN A 56 -4.20 6.68 -2.58
N ASP A 57 -3.68 7.88 -2.78
CA ASP A 57 -3.23 8.76 -1.70
C ASP A 57 -4.25 9.89 -1.54
N PRO A 58 -5.01 9.90 -0.44
CA PRO A 58 -6.05 10.92 -0.26
C PRO A 58 -5.50 12.34 -0.14
N ALA A 59 -4.21 12.48 0.14
CA ALA A 59 -3.57 13.80 0.27
C ALA A 59 -2.94 14.30 -1.03
N SER A 60 -2.88 13.47 -2.08
CA SER A 60 -2.17 13.87 -3.30
C SER A 60 -2.68 13.15 -4.54
N THR A 61 -3.24 13.91 -5.47
CA THR A 61 -3.59 13.41 -6.80
C THR A 61 -2.34 13.02 -7.59
N GLU A 62 -1.26 13.76 -7.43
CA GLU A 62 -0.01 13.47 -8.12
C GLU A 62 0.54 12.11 -7.72
N ARG A 63 0.57 11.81 -6.43
CA ARG A 63 1.04 10.52 -5.95
C ARG A 63 0.10 9.39 -6.37
N THR A 64 -1.19 9.64 -6.43
CA THR A 64 -2.18 8.66 -6.91
C THR A 64 -1.99 8.33 -8.38
N ASN A 65 -1.56 9.28 -9.18
CA ASN A 65 -1.39 9.09 -10.62
C ASN A 65 -0.04 8.51 -11.02
N GLN A 66 0.82 8.23 -10.05
CA GLN A 66 2.13 7.62 -10.29
C GLN A 66 2.12 6.15 -9.95
N THR A 67 3.06 5.41 -10.51
CA THR A 67 3.41 4.07 -10.03
C THR A 67 4.63 4.19 -9.12
N TRP A 68 4.73 3.28 -8.14
CA TRP A 68 5.75 3.35 -7.11
C TRP A 68 6.52 2.04 -7.01
N ASP A 69 7.82 2.14 -6.75
CA ASP A 69 8.61 0.94 -6.44
C ASP A 69 8.15 0.36 -5.11
N VAL A 70 8.01 -0.96 -5.06
CA VAL A 70 7.59 -1.64 -3.83
C VAL A 70 8.60 -1.41 -2.70
N GLY A 71 9.88 -1.31 -3.00
CA GLY A 71 10.91 -1.04 -2.01
C GLY A 71 10.75 0.32 -1.35
N THR A 72 10.38 1.34 -2.13
CA THR A 72 10.09 2.69 -1.60
C THR A 72 8.88 2.65 -0.68
N VAL A 73 7.79 2.03 -1.12
CA VAL A 73 6.56 1.94 -0.34
C VAL A 73 6.80 1.17 0.94
N ALA A 74 7.43 0.00 0.86
CA ALA A 74 7.71 -0.82 2.03
C ALA A 74 8.67 -0.12 3.00
N GLY A 75 9.72 0.50 2.47
CA GLY A 75 10.72 1.16 3.30
C GLY A 75 10.20 2.38 4.07
N GLU A 76 9.18 3.04 3.55
CA GLU A 76 8.59 4.22 4.20
C GLU A 76 7.35 3.87 5.02
N SER A 77 6.88 2.63 5.00
CA SER A 77 5.72 2.22 5.78
C SER A 77 6.10 1.86 7.21
N ALA A 78 5.17 2.16 8.13
CA ALA A 78 5.30 1.78 9.54
C ALA A 78 4.48 0.54 9.84
N ARG A 79 3.29 0.43 9.27
CA ARG A 79 2.37 -0.69 9.46
C ARG A 79 1.59 -0.95 8.19
N ALA A 80 1.12 -2.18 8.04
CA ALA A 80 0.34 -2.59 6.89
C ALA A 80 -0.86 -3.43 7.32
N TRP A 81 -1.99 -3.20 6.69
CA TRP A 81 -3.20 -4.00 6.84
C TRP A 81 -3.65 -4.45 5.46
N ALA A 82 -4.03 -5.71 5.36
CA ALA A 82 -4.55 -6.29 4.13
C ALA A 82 -6.03 -6.60 4.28
N PHE A 83 -6.81 -6.25 3.27
CA PHE A 83 -8.26 -6.47 3.25
C PHE A 83 -8.59 -7.44 2.13
N SER A 84 -9.42 -8.44 2.44
CA SER A 84 -9.90 -9.42 1.47
C SER A 84 -11.37 -9.69 1.67
N ASN A 85 -12.03 -10.10 0.60
CA ASN A 85 -13.42 -10.55 0.67
C ASN A 85 -13.51 -11.99 1.17
#